data_448c5eaf46f3ff06774e0200db72ac3c
#
_entry.id   448c5eaf46f3ff06774e0200db72ac3c
#
_cell.length_a   1.000
_cell.length_b   1.000
_cell.length_c   1.000
_cell.angle_alpha   90.00
_cell.angle_beta   90.00
_cell.angle_gamma   90.00
#
_symmetry.space_group_name_H-M   'P 1'
#
loop_
_entity.id
_entity.type
_entity.pdbx_description
1 polymer ?
#
loop_
_entity_poly.entity_id
_entity_poly.type
_entity_poly.pdbx_seq_one_letter_code
_entity_poly.pdbx_strand_id
1 'polypeptide(L)'
;MNSIGNHCLKNNLRVLLVNNGKGIEFRHLDHQAAFRGDDADDFVAAAGHWGRQSRDLVRHFAQDLGFKYLSASNKEEFEQIYREFITPEITGKPIFFEVFTTTEDEQQSLQLVYHVKSSMKSQIKNAIKNIAGEKVISAIKKITS
;
A
#
# COMPACT_ATOMS: atom_id res chain seq x y z
N MET A 1 -8.08 -14.80 -7.41
CA MET A 1 -7.46 -14.59 -8.75
C MET A 1 -7.91 -15.56 -9.83
N ASN A 2 -8.58 -16.67 -9.52
CA ASN A 2 -9.01 -17.67 -10.53
C ASN A 2 -10.00 -17.15 -11.61
N SER A 3 -10.63 -16.00 -11.40
CA SER A 3 -11.51 -15.38 -12.40
C SER A 3 -10.79 -14.46 -13.39
N ILE A 4 -9.50 -14.20 -13.20
CA ILE A 4 -8.75 -13.24 -14.03
C ILE A 4 -8.45 -13.82 -15.41
N GLY A 5 -8.32 -15.13 -15.55
CA GLY A 5 -8.20 -15.83 -16.85
C GLY A 5 -9.51 -16.03 -17.59
N ASN A 6 -10.62 -15.58 -17.02
CA ASN A 6 -11.94 -15.72 -17.63
C ASN A 6 -12.18 -14.59 -18.63
N HIS A 7 -12.61 -14.91 -19.86
CA HIS A 7 -12.94 -13.92 -20.90
C HIS A 7 -13.97 -12.84 -20.50
N CYS A 8 -14.53 -12.93 -19.30
CA CYS A 8 -15.46 -11.96 -18.72
C CYS A 8 -14.79 -10.70 -18.17
N LEU A 9 -13.47 -10.71 -17.89
CA LEU A 9 -12.76 -9.54 -17.43
C LEU A 9 -12.30 -8.70 -18.62
N LYS A 10 -12.78 -7.48 -18.65
CA LYS A 10 -12.39 -6.52 -19.70
C LYS A 10 -10.91 -6.15 -19.55
N ASN A 11 -10.26 -5.85 -20.67
CA ASN A 11 -8.84 -5.48 -20.73
C ASN A 11 -8.50 -4.13 -20.03
N ASN A 12 -9.45 -3.53 -19.31
CA ASN A 12 -9.23 -2.33 -18.49
C ASN A 12 -8.88 -2.62 -17.03
N LEU A 13 -8.76 -3.89 -16.63
CA LEU A 13 -8.31 -4.24 -15.28
C LEU A 13 -6.87 -3.76 -15.07
N ARG A 14 -6.67 -3.10 -13.94
CA ARG A 14 -5.36 -2.61 -13.48
C ARG A 14 -5.10 -3.16 -12.08
N VAL A 15 -4.00 -3.84 -11.90
CA VAL A 15 -3.54 -4.37 -10.61
C VAL A 15 -2.23 -3.70 -10.27
N LEU A 16 -2.18 -2.97 -9.15
CA LEU A 16 -0.94 -2.46 -8.56
C LEU A 16 -0.58 -3.36 -7.38
N LEU A 17 0.61 -3.89 -7.40
CA LEU A 17 1.20 -4.63 -6.28
C LEU A 17 2.41 -3.85 -5.77
N VAL A 18 2.38 -3.48 -4.50
CA VAL A 18 3.56 -3.03 -3.77
C VAL A 18 4.19 -4.26 -3.13
N ASN A 19 5.40 -4.61 -3.57
CA ASN A 19 6.09 -5.83 -3.18
C ASN A 19 7.34 -5.51 -2.36
N ASN A 20 7.24 -5.72 -1.06
CA ASN A 20 8.37 -5.72 -0.13
C ASN A 20 8.78 -7.15 0.30
N GLY A 21 8.13 -8.16 -0.26
CA GLY A 21 8.34 -9.58 0.06
C GLY A 21 7.64 -10.07 1.33
N LYS A 22 6.93 -9.18 2.05
CA LYS A 22 6.36 -9.46 3.38
C LYS A 22 4.98 -8.83 3.56
N GLY A 23 4.22 -9.33 4.56
CA GLY A 23 3.03 -8.65 5.09
C GLY A 23 3.45 -7.65 6.16
N ILE A 24 3.48 -6.37 5.84
CA ILE A 24 4.04 -5.33 6.71
C ILE A 24 3.14 -5.00 7.91
N GLU A 25 1.84 -5.23 7.80
CA GLU A 25 0.85 -5.04 8.86
C GLU A 25 1.18 -5.86 10.12
N PHE A 26 1.86 -6.99 9.96
CA PHE A 26 2.28 -7.84 11.08
C PHE A 26 3.48 -7.27 11.84
N ARG A 27 4.20 -6.30 11.29
CA ARG A 27 5.33 -5.61 11.94
C ARG A 27 4.97 -4.23 12.48
N HIS A 28 3.80 -3.71 12.10
CA HIS A 28 3.29 -2.43 12.61
C HIS A 28 2.13 -2.70 13.57
N LEU A 29 1.88 -1.81 14.50
CA LEU A 29 0.67 -1.79 15.30
C LEU A 29 0.56 -2.89 16.38
N ASP A 30 1.46 -2.95 17.35
CA ASP A 30 1.32 -3.80 18.56
C ASP A 30 0.87 -5.25 18.28
N HIS A 31 1.09 -5.73 17.04
CA HIS A 31 0.74 -7.09 16.68
C HIS A 31 1.71 -8.07 17.33
N GLN A 32 1.19 -9.17 17.87
CA GLN A 32 2.03 -10.16 18.56
C GLN A 32 3.15 -10.73 17.69
N ALA A 33 2.97 -10.80 16.38
CA ALA A 33 4.01 -11.24 15.45
C ALA A 33 5.19 -10.26 15.36
N ALA A 34 4.99 -8.97 15.67
CA ALA A 34 6.06 -7.98 15.69
C ALA A 34 7.13 -8.28 16.77
N PHE A 35 6.73 -8.96 17.86
CA PHE A 35 7.64 -9.35 18.92
C PHE A 35 8.52 -10.58 18.59
N ARG A 36 8.21 -11.30 17.51
CA ARG A 36 8.99 -12.46 17.07
C ARG A 36 10.17 -12.10 16.17
N GLY A 37 10.31 -10.83 15.80
CA GLY A 37 11.42 -10.37 14.97
C GLY A 37 11.49 -11.10 13.62
N ASP A 38 12.70 -11.45 13.21
CA ASP A 38 12.95 -12.05 11.90
C ASP A 38 12.37 -13.47 11.74
N ASP A 39 12.17 -14.19 12.85
CA ASP A 39 11.55 -15.52 12.82
C ASP A 39 10.12 -15.51 12.25
N ALA A 40 9.42 -14.37 12.33
CA ALA A 40 8.10 -14.24 11.75
C ALA A 40 8.12 -14.07 10.23
N ASP A 41 9.23 -13.67 9.64
CA ASP A 41 9.33 -13.36 8.22
C ASP A 41 9.04 -14.55 7.32
N ASP A 42 9.44 -15.75 7.75
CA ASP A 42 9.19 -16.98 7.02
C ASP A 42 7.68 -17.31 6.90
N PHE A 43 6.88 -16.81 7.85
CA PHE A 43 5.44 -17.05 7.91
C PHE A 43 4.60 -15.94 7.29
N VAL A 44 5.16 -14.74 7.16
CA VAL A 44 4.45 -13.57 6.60
C VAL A 44 4.93 -13.23 5.18
N ALA A 45 5.64 -14.15 4.53
CA ALA A 45 6.12 -13.99 3.17
C ALA A 45 4.97 -13.72 2.20
N ALA A 46 5.11 -12.72 1.36
CA ALA A 46 4.16 -12.36 0.33
C ALA A 46 4.90 -11.99 -0.96
N ALA A 47 4.43 -12.48 -2.11
CA ALA A 47 5.04 -12.24 -3.41
C ALA A 47 6.56 -12.56 -3.46
N GLY A 48 6.97 -13.55 -2.68
CA GLY A 48 8.35 -14.00 -2.57
C GLY A 48 8.46 -15.35 -1.88
N HIS A 49 9.66 -15.72 -1.49
CA HIS A 49 9.96 -16.97 -0.82
C HIS A 49 10.62 -16.70 0.53
N TRP A 50 10.06 -17.25 1.61
CA TRP A 50 10.62 -17.14 2.97
C TRP A 50 10.93 -15.68 3.37
N GLY A 51 9.96 -14.77 3.19
CA GLY A 51 10.13 -13.36 3.53
C GLY A 51 11.10 -12.58 2.62
N ARG A 52 11.55 -13.17 1.52
CA ARG A 52 12.43 -12.52 0.54
C ARG A 52 11.66 -12.21 -0.72
N GLN A 53 11.82 -11.00 -1.25
CA GLN A 53 11.30 -10.62 -2.55
C GLN A 53 11.76 -11.58 -3.64
N SER A 54 10.84 -11.93 -4.54
CA SER A 54 11.16 -12.57 -5.80
C SER A 54 10.92 -11.62 -6.95
N ARG A 55 11.87 -11.46 -7.84
CA ARG A 55 11.74 -10.68 -9.07
C ARG A 55 10.94 -11.40 -10.16
N ASP A 56 10.74 -12.68 -10.00
CA ASP A 56 10.21 -13.55 -11.04
C ASP A 56 8.83 -14.14 -10.72
N LEU A 57 8.54 -14.39 -9.45
CA LEU A 57 7.32 -15.07 -9.01
C LEU A 57 6.05 -14.42 -9.56
N VAL A 58 5.87 -13.13 -9.27
CA VAL A 58 4.68 -12.38 -9.69
C VAL A 58 4.69 -12.12 -11.18
N ARG A 59 5.86 -11.87 -11.76
CA ARG A 59 6.02 -11.68 -13.21
C ARG A 59 5.52 -12.89 -13.98
N HIS A 60 6.00 -14.09 -13.65
CA HIS A 60 5.60 -15.33 -14.33
C HIS A 60 4.11 -15.58 -14.14
N PHE A 61 3.60 -15.40 -12.93
CA PHE A 61 2.19 -15.59 -12.62
C PHE A 61 1.29 -14.61 -13.40
N ALA A 62 1.65 -13.32 -13.44
CA ALA A 62 0.90 -12.31 -14.18
C ALA A 62 0.91 -12.58 -15.69
N GLN A 63 2.06 -12.98 -16.23
CA GLN A 63 2.20 -13.31 -17.65
C GLN A 63 1.40 -14.55 -18.04
N ASP A 64 1.41 -15.59 -17.19
CA ASP A 64 0.63 -16.82 -17.42
C ASP A 64 -0.89 -16.54 -17.42
N LEU A 65 -1.33 -15.60 -16.59
CA LEU A 65 -2.71 -15.11 -16.56
C LEU A 65 -3.05 -14.13 -17.71
N GLY A 66 -2.12 -13.84 -18.62
CA GLY A 66 -2.35 -12.99 -19.78
C GLY A 66 -2.24 -11.48 -19.53
N PHE A 67 -1.71 -11.04 -18.39
CA PHE A 67 -1.44 -9.62 -18.13
C PHE A 67 -0.26 -9.09 -18.96
N LYS A 68 -0.33 -7.80 -19.28
CA LYS A 68 0.87 -7.01 -19.56
C LYS A 68 1.53 -6.70 -18.21
N TYR A 69 2.71 -7.24 -17.97
CA TYR A 69 3.46 -7.03 -16.75
C TYR A 69 4.38 -5.82 -16.89
N LEU A 70 4.33 -4.93 -15.89
CA LEU A 70 5.20 -3.77 -15.72
C LEU A 70 5.83 -3.84 -14.33
N SER A 71 7.05 -3.31 -14.18
CA SER A 71 7.68 -3.25 -12.85
C SER A 71 8.53 -2.00 -12.69
N ALA A 72 8.66 -1.53 -11.44
CA ALA A 72 9.54 -0.45 -11.04
C ALA A 72 10.22 -0.79 -9.71
N SER A 73 11.49 -0.38 -9.56
CA SER A 73 12.30 -0.60 -8.36
C SER A 73 12.82 0.70 -7.74
N ASN A 74 12.55 1.82 -8.38
CA ASN A 74 12.91 3.16 -7.92
C ASN A 74 11.91 4.18 -8.46
N LYS A 75 12.04 5.42 -7.99
CA LYS A 75 11.12 6.50 -8.33
C LYS A 75 11.15 6.83 -9.82
N GLU A 76 12.32 6.86 -10.42
CA GLU A 76 12.52 7.22 -11.82
C GLU A 76 11.83 6.21 -12.74
N GLU A 77 12.00 4.93 -12.50
CA GLU A 77 11.30 3.86 -13.21
C GLU A 77 9.78 3.94 -13.01
N PHE A 78 9.34 4.21 -11.77
CA PHE A 78 7.94 4.39 -11.46
C PHE A 78 7.32 5.55 -12.26
N GLU A 79 7.97 6.72 -12.28
CA GLU A 79 7.48 7.91 -13.00
C GLU A 79 7.42 7.71 -14.52
N GLN A 80 8.28 6.88 -15.08
CA GLN A 80 8.24 6.52 -16.49
C GLN A 80 7.07 5.58 -16.83
N ILE A 81 6.79 4.64 -15.95
CA ILE A 81 5.86 3.53 -16.21
C ILE A 81 4.42 3.86 -15.79
N TYR A 82 4.24 4.61 -14.68
CA TYR A 82 2.92 4.78 -14.08
C TYR A 82 1.90 5.43 -15.03
N ARG A 83 2.34 6.27 -15.97
CA ARG A 83 1.47 6.92 -16.96
C ARG A 83 0.77 5.90 -17.86
N GLU A 84 1.49 4.86 -18.26
CA GLU A 84 0.90 3.75 -19.00
C GLU A 84 -0.09 2.97 -18.13
N PHE A 85 0.25 2.74 -16.86
CA PHE A 85 -0.60 2.02 -15.93
C PHE A 85 -1.94 2.73 -15.68
N ILE A 86 -1.95 4.08 -15.56
CA ILE A 86 -3.15 4.85 -15.27
C ILE A 86 -3.93 5.30 -16.52
N THR A 87 -3.49 4.92 -17.73
CA THR A 87 -4.22 5.31 -18.95
C THR A 87 -5.69 4.88 -18.85
N PRO A 88 -6.65 5.77 -19.19
CA PRO A 88 -8.07 5.44 -19.13
C PRO A 88 -8.51 4.54 -20.28
N GLU A 89 -7.70 4.42 -21.32
CA GLU A 89 -8.03 3.64 -22.50
C GLU A 89 -7.98 2.15 -22.23
N ILE A 90 -8.84 1.42 -22.92
CA ILE A 90 -8.82 -0.03 -22.88
C ILE A 90 -7.60 -0.52 -23.67
N THR A 91 -6.70 -1.18 -23.00
CA THR A 91 -5.51 -1.79 -23.62
C THR A 91 -5.82 -3.19 -24.16
N GLY A 92 -4.95 -3.73 -25.02
CA GLY A 92 -5.10 -5.09 -25.56
C GLY A 92 -5.04 -6.20 -24.50
N LYS A 93 -4.48 -5.90 -23.32
CA LYS A 93 -4.36 -6.80 -22.17
C LYS A 93 -4.61 -6.04 -20.88
N PRO A 94 -5.09 -6.69 -19.81
CA PRO A 94 -5.07 -6.12 -18.48
C PRO A 94 -3.62 -5.84 -18.05
N ILE A 95 -3.41 -4.85 -17.19
CA ILE A 95 -2.06 -4.46 -16.77
C ILE A 95 -1.85 -4.84 -15.31
N PHE A 96 -0.71 -5.49 -15.05
CA PHE A 96 -0.20 -5.77 -13.71
C PHE A 96 1.09 -4.96 -13.50
N PHE A 97 1.07 -4.05 -12.55
CA PHE A 97 2.22 -3.21 -12.21
C PHE A 97 2.74 -3.57 -10.83
N GLU A 98 3.94 -4.12 -10.78
CA GLU A 98 4.63 -4.48 -9.55
C GLU A 98 5.67 -3.42 -9.19
N VAL A 99 5.56 -2.85 -7.99
CA VAL A 99 6.51 -1.86 -7.46
C VAL A 99 7.28 -2.52 -6.33
N PHE A 100 8.57 -2.65 -6.52
CA PHE A 100 9.47 -3.22 -5.51
C PHE A 100 9.86 -2.13 -4.51
N THR A 101 9.56 -2.37 -3.24
CA THR A 101 9.89 -1.50 -2.12
C THR A 101 10.71 -2.26 -1.08
N THR A 102 11.21 -1.55 -0.10
CA THR A 102 11.79 -2.16 1.11
C THR A 102 10.85 -1.96 2.29
N THR A 103 11.02 -2.77 3.33
CA THR A 103 10.27 -2.61 4.58
C THR A 103 10.56 -1.24 5.20
N GLU A 104 11.79 -0.75 5.08
CA GLU A 104 12.25 0.53 5.59
C GLU A 104 11.56 1.71 4.88
N ASP A 105 11.47 1.67 3.53
CA ASP A 105 10.78 2.70 2.74
C ASP A 105 9.31 2.80 3.11
N GLU A 106 8.65 1.67 3.29
CA GLU A 106 7.24 1.63 3.69
C GLU A 106 7.03 2.13 5.12
N GLN A 107 7.92 1.77 6.05
CA GLN A 107 7.89 2.28 7.42
C GLN A 107 8.03 3.81 7.46
N GLN A 108 8.99 4.35 6.73
CA GLN A 108 9.18 5.79 6.62
C GLN A 108 7.95 6.48 6.01
N SER A 109 7.40 5.91 4.95
CA SER A 109 6.19 6.44 4.30
C SER A 109 5.00 6.45 5.23
N LEU A 110 4.79 5.39 6.01
CA LEU A 110 3.73 5.32 7.02
C LEU A 110 3.93 6.37 8.11
N GLN A 111 5.14 6.54 8.63
CA GLN A 111 5.45 7.57 9.61
C GLN A 111 5.11 8.96 9.09
N LEU A 112 5.48 9.27 7.85
CA LEU A 112 5.12 10.55 7.23
C LEU A 112 3.61 10.77 7.19
N VAL A 113 2.83 9.76 6.79
CA VAL A 113 1.36 9.84 6.75
C VAL A 113 0.78 10.04 8.15
N TYR A 114 1.30 9.34 9.16
CA TYR A 114 0.84 9.52 10.55
C TYR A 114 1.20 10.90 11.09
N HIS A 115 2.39 11.43 10.79
CA HIS A 115 2.78 12.77 11.18
C HIS A 115 1.89 13.84 10.53
N VAL A 116 1.57 13.72 9.25
CA VAL A 116 0.64 14.62 8.57
C VAL A 116 -0.75 14.56 9.22
N LYS A 117 -1.29 13.38 9.49
CA LYS A 117 -2.58 13.22 10.17
C LYS A 117 -2.59 13.81 11.57
N SER A 118 -1.54 13.61 12.35
CA SER A 118 -1.43 14.15 13.71
C SER A 118 -1.30 15.68 13.70
N SER A 119 -0.51 16.23 12.78
CA SER A 119 -0.38 17.67 12.57
C SER A 119 -1.69 18.33 12.16
N MET A 120 -2.43 17.73 11.20
CA MET A 120 -3.75 18.24 10.79
C MET A 120 -4.76 18.19 11.94
N LYS A 121 -4.83 17.11 12.71
CA LYS A 121 -5.69 17.02 13.90
C LYS A 121 -5.34 18.08 14.94
N SER A 122 -4.06 18.33 15.15
CA SER A 122 -3.56 19.36 16.06
C SER A 122 -3.95 20.77 15.58
N GLN A 123 -3.77 21.06 14.30
CA GLN A 123 -4.14 22.34 13.70
C GLN A 123 -5.65 22.59 13.76
N ILE A 124 -6.47 21.59 13.42
CA ILE A 124 -7.93 21.68 13.52
C ILE A 124 -8.36 21.90 14.99
N LYS A 125 -7.78 21.13 15.93
CA LYS A 125 -8.08 21.31 17.35
C LYS A 125 -7.71 22.69 17.85
N ASN A 126 -6.58 23.24 17.45
CA ASN A 126 -6.14 24.58 17.81
C ASN A 126 -7.02 25.67 17.16
N ALA A 127 -7.41 25.49 15.89
CA ALA A 127 -8.33 26.40 15.21
C ALA A 127 -9.71 26.43 15.89
N ILE A 128 -10.26 25.25 16.25
CA ILE A 128 -11.52 25.15 16.98
C ILE A 128 -11.39 25.80 18.37
N LYS A 129 -10.27 25.58 19.05
CA LYS A 129 -10.01 26.18 20.36
C LYS A 129 -9.96 27.72 20.32
N ASN A 130 -9.35 28.25 19.27
CA ASN A 130 -9.23 29.69 19.05
C ASN A 130 -10.56 30.36 18.65
N ILE A 131 -11.42 29.65 17.91
CA ILE A 131 -12.71 30.17 17.43
C ILE A 131 -13.81 30.04 18.51
N ALA A 132 -13.84 28.92 19.21
CA ALA A 132 -14.97 28.55 20.06
C ALA A 132 -14.76 28.80 21.56
N GLY A 133 -13.55 29.12 21.99
CA GLY A 133 -13.23 29.26 23.41
C GLY A 133 -13.36 27.95 24.21
N GLU A 134 -12.78 27.88 25.40
CA GLU A 134 -12.72 26.62 26.19
C GLU A 134 -14.10 26.08 26.64
N LYS A 135 -15.11 27.00 26.75
CA LYS A 135 -16.46 26.59 27.17
C LYS A 135 -17.22 25.73 26.17
N VAL A 136 -17.01 25.96 24.88
CA VAL A 136 -17.67 25.16 23.81
C VAL A 136 -17.04 23.79 23.67
N ILE A 137 -15.75 23.68 23.90
CA ILE A 137 -15.04 22.37 23.86
C ILE A 137 -15.49 21.47 25.01
N SER A 138 -15.75 22.03 26.20
CA SER A 138 -16.26 21.24 27.32
C SER A 138 -17.71 20.77 27.12
N ALA A 139 -18.52 21.54 26.39
CA ALA A 139 -19.88 21.15 26.02
C ALA A 139 -19.89 20.01 24.98
N ILE A 140 -19.04 20.08 23.96
CA ILE A 140 -18.91 19.01 22.94
C ILE A 140 -18.43 17.70 23.56
N LYS A 141 -17.45 17.73 24.47
CA LYS A 141 -16.99 16.55 25.20
C LYS A 141 -18.07 15.86 26.03
N LYS A 142 -19.02 16.61 26.58
CA LYS A 142 -20.16 16.06 27.34
C LYS A 142 -21.22 15.38 26.46
N ILE A 143 -21.28 15.72 25.17
CA ILE A 143 -22.25 15.14 24.22
C ILE A 143 -21.70 13.88 23.55
N THR A 144 -20.37 13.71 23.51
CA THR A 144 -19.69 12.57 22.87
C THR A 144 -19.16 11.51 23.83
N SER A 145 -19.45 11.66 25.13
CA SER A 145 -19.27 10.64 26.18
C SER A 145 -20.59 9.99 26.51
#